data_74bc33a9e94baf152af94176478acf74
#
_entry.id   74bc33a9e94baf152af94176478acf74
#
_cell.length_a   1.000
_cell.length_b   1.000
_cell.length_c   1.000
_cell.angle_alpha   90.00
_cell.angle_beta   90.00
_cell.angle_gamma   90.00
#
_symmetry.space_group_name_H-M   'P 1'
#
loop_
_entity.id
_entity.type
_entity.pdbx_description
1 polymer ?
#
loop_
_entity_poly.entity_id
_entity_poly.type
_entity_poly.pdbx_seq_one_letter_code
_entity_poly.pdbx_strand_id
1 'polypeptide(L)'
;MKSNRLLLTLAWLLVAWVGRAQYTEDILGATYQQQTICMPDDYEGKTVSTLVRKAEPQTGRRAILYIHGYNDYFFQAQLGDRVVAHGYNFYALDLRKYGRSLLPNQDAFYCRSLDEYFADIDTAIALIQKE
;
A
#
# COMPACT_ATOMS: atom_id res chain seq x y z
N MET A 1 -11.61 -22.32 -60.37
CA MET A 1 -10.57 -22.18 -59.35
C MET A 1 -11.00 -21.08 -58.38
N LYS A 2 -11.48 -21.46 -57.19
CA LYS A 2 -11.89 -20.51 -56.12
C LYS A 2 -10.79 -20.49 -55.09
N SER A 3 -10.11 -19.34 -55.00
CA SER A 3 -9.07 -19.07 -53.99
C SER A 3 -9.73 -18.77 -52.67
N ASN A 4 -9.60 -19.68 -51.70
CA ASN A 4 -9.97 -19.45 -50.31
C ASN A 4 -8.85 -18.64 -49.63
N ARG A 5 -9.09 -17.34 -49.44
CA ARG A 5 -8.25 -16.54 -48.54
C ARG A 5 -8.74 -16.73 -47.10
N LEU A 6 -7.99 -17.56 -46.37
CA LEU A 6 -8.15 -17.67 -44.91
C LEU A 6 -7.63 -16.40 -44.27
N LEU A 7 -8.54 -15.56 -43.82
CA LEU A 7 -8.22 -14.40 -42.97
C LEU A 7 -7.97 -14.90 -41.54
N LEU A 8 -6.70 -15.05 -41.19
CA LEU A 8 -6.27 -15.25 -39.81
C LEU A 8 -6.38 -13.90 -39.08
N THR A 9 -7.50 -13.71 -38.41
CA THR A 9 -7.63 -12.62 -37.43
C THR A 9 -6.88 -13.02 -36.17
N LEU A 10 -5.68 -12.47 -36.00
CA LEU A 10 -4.92 -12.53 -34.75
C LEU A 10 -5.64 -11.62 -33.73
N ALA A 11 -6.45 -12.23 -32.87
CA ALA A 11 -7.00 -11.56 -31.72
C ALA A 11 -5.87 -11.33 -30.69
N TRP A 12 -5.38 -10.12 -30.61
CA TRP A 12 -4.50 -9.68 -29.53
C TRP A 12 -5.34 -9.63 -28.25
N LEU A 13 -5.24 -10.67 -27.43
CA LEU A 13 -5.68 -10.63 -26.04
C LEU A 13 -4.76 -9.69 -25.28
N LEU A 14 -5.15 -8.43 -25.22
CA LEU A 14 -4.65 -7.49 -24.22
C LEU A 14 -5.11 -8.00 -22.85
N VAL A 15 -4.32 -8.87 -22.24
CA VAL A 15 -4.43 -9.17 -20.82
C VAL A 15 -4.01 -7.89 -20.11
N ALA A 16 -5.00 -7.07 -19.74
CA ALA A 16 -4.78 -5.98 -18.81
C ALA A 16 -4.25 -6.62 -17.51
N TRP A 17 -2.96 -6.53 -17.32
CA TRP A 17 -2.31 -6.83 -16.05
C TRP A 17 -2.80 -5.78 -15.07
N VAL A 18 -3.95 -6.03 -14.45
CA VAL A 18 -4.37 -5.30 -13.26
C VAL A 18 -3.34 -5.72 -12.22
N GLY A 19 -2.32 -4.89 -12.03
CA GLY A 19 -1.32 -5.07 -10.99
C GLY A 19 -2.05 -5.16 -9.66
N ARG A 20 -2.30 -6.39 -9.20
CA ARG A 20 -2.75 -6.61 -7.83
C ARG A 20 -1.65 -6.03 -6.95
N ALA A 21 -2.04 -5.15 -6.07
CA ALA A 21 -1.20 -4.66 -5.01
C ALA A 21 -0.46 -5.85 -4.38
N GLN A 22 0.85 -5.92 -4.59
CA GLN A 22 1.62 -7.08 -4.14
C GLN A 22 2.10 -6.83 -2.73
N TYR A 23 1.41 -7.46 -1.78
CA TYR A 23 1.88 -7.51 -0.40
C TYR A 23 3.00 -8.54 -0.25
N THR A 24 4.00 -8.18 0.53
CA THR A 24 5.10 -9.05 0.96
C THR A 24 5.08 -9.18 2.48
N GLU A 25 5.81 -10.17 3.02
CA GLU A 25 5.97 -10.29 4.47
C GLU A 25 6.59 -9.02 5.06
N ASP A 26 6.06 -8.58 6.20
CA ASP A 26 6.54 -7.43 6.93
C ASP A 26 7.63 -7.80 7.95
N ILE A 27 8.44 -6.82 8.36
CA ILE A 27 9.46 -7.00 9.41
C ILE A 27 8.89 -7.48 10.76
N LEU A 28 7.59 -7.34 10.97
CA LEU A 28 6.89 -7.85 12.16
C LEU A 28 6.59 -9.35 12.08
N GLY A 29 6.99 -10.02 11.00
CA GLY A 29 6.84 -11.45 10.81
C GLY A 29 5.61 -11.86 10.00
N ALA A 30 5.47 -13.16 9.76
CA ALA A 30 4.55 -13.75 8.79
C ALA A 30 3.06 -13.40 8.96
N THR A 31 2.64 -12.91 10.13
CA THR A 31 1.26 -12.49 10.36
C THR A 31 0.99 -11.05 9.95
N TYR A 32 1.99 -10.33 9.47
CA TYR A 32 1.89 -8.99 8.93
C TYR A 32 2.44 -8.95 7.51
N GLN A 33 1.84 -8.10 6.70
CA GLN A 33 2.24 -7.90 5.32
C GLN A 33 2.38 -6.40 5.05
N GLN A 34 3.28 -6.05 4.15
CA GLN A 34 3.51 -4.67 3.74
C GLN A 34 3.42 -4.52 2.23
N GLN A 35 3.02 -3.32 1.80
CA GLN A 35 3.03 -2.89 0.41
C GLN A 35 3.62 -1.49 0.32
N THR A 36 4.66 -1.32 -0.49
CA THR A 36 5.20 0.00 -0.83
C THR A 36 4.30 0.67 -1.87
N ILE A 37 3.89 1.89 -1.61
CA ILE A 37 3.07 2.73 -2.47
C ILE A 37 3.97 3.82 -3.05
N CYS A 38 4.13 3.86 -4.37
CA CYS A 38 4.82 4.96 -5.03
C CYS A 38 3.96 6.21 -4.97
N MET A 39 4.49 7.29 -4.43
CA MET A 39 3.85 8.59 -4.35
C MET A 39 4.45 9.55 -5.38
N PRO A 40 3.78 10.65 -5.73
CA PRO A 40 4.40 11.70 -6.53
C PRO A 40 5.69 12.21 -5.90
N ASP A 41 6.68 12.50 -6.72
CA ASP A 41 7.95 13.07 -6.28
C ASP A 41 7.72 14.40 -5.55
N ASP A 42 8.52 14.67 -4.54
CA ASP A 42 8.56 15.96 -3.83
C ASP A 42 9.88 16.71 -4.09
N TYR A 43 10.17 17.71 -3.28
CA TYR A 43 11.38 18.53 -3.38
C TYR A 43 12.69 17.80 -3.06
N GLU A 44 12.64 16.58 -2.52
CA GLU A 44 13.78 15.70 -2.33
C GLU A 44 13.80 14.55 -3.37
N GLY A 45 12.89 14.58 -4.33
CA GLY A 45 12.74 13.59 -5.38
C GLY A 45 11.72 12.51 -5.03
N LYS A 46 12.05 11.25 -5.36
CA LYS A 46 11.14 10.11 -5.22
C LYS A 46 10.63 9.96 -3.79
N THR A 47 9.33 9.77 -3.64
CA THR A 47 8.70 9.47 -2.36
C THR A 47 7.87 8.18 -2.42
N VAL A 48 7.78 7.52 -1.29
CA VAL A 48 6.92 6.34 -1.10
C VAL A 48 6.20 6.46 0.24
N SER A 49 5.06 5.80 0.38
CA SER A 49 4.47 5.43 1.65
C SER A 49 4.35 3.91 1.75
N THR A 50 4.17 3.36 2.95
CA THR A 50 4.09 1.91 3.13
C THR A 50 2.86 1.54 3.92
N LEU A 51 1.96 0.80 3.26
CA LEU A 51 0.77 0.25 3.91
C LEU A 51 1.12 -1.12 4.51
N VAL A 52 0.95 -1.23 5.81
CA VAL A 52 1.09 -2.48 6.55
C VAL A 52 -0.30 -2.99 6.89
N ARG A 53 -0.52 -4.29 6.81
CA ARG A 53 -1.78 -4.91 7.25
C ARG A 53 -1.53 -6.17 8.06
N LYS A 54 -2.46 -6.50 8.94
CA LYS A 54 -2.54 -7.86 9.47
C LYS A 54 -2.90 -8.79 8.30
N ALA A 55 -2.17 -9.90 8.14
CA ALA A 55 -2.41 -10.84 7.06
C ALA A 55 -3.86 -11.35 7.08
N GLU A 56 -4.41 -11.64 5.90
CA GLU A 56 -5.74 -12.19 5.70
C GLU A 56 -6.89 -11.28 6.19
N PRO A 57 -7.02 -10.06 5.64
CA PRO A 57 -8.17 -9.22 5.94
C PRO A 57 -9.46 -9.92 5.48
N GLN A 58 -10.53 -9.75 6.24
CA GLN A 58 -11.82 -10.39 5.98
C GLN A 58 -12.76 -9.44 5.26
N THR A 59 -13.27 -9.85 4.11
CA THR A 59 -14.25 -9.08 3.34
C THR A 59 -15.48 -8.74 4.18
N GLY A 60 -15.95 -7.51 4.08
CA GLY A 60 -17.15 -7.03 4.80
C GLY A 60 -16.89 -6.60 6.24
N ARG A 61 -15.71 -6.76 6.80
CA ARG A 61 -15.36 -6.19 8.10
C ARG A 61 -14.96 -4.73 7.97
N ARG A 62 -15.32 -3.92 8.97
CA ARG A 62 -14.82 -2.56 9.08
C ARG A 62 -13.30 -2.59 9.30
N ALA A 63 -12.61 -1.64 8.70
CA ALA A 63 -11.16 -1.48 8.83
C ALA A 63 -10.81 -0.36 9.81
N ILE A 64 -9.70 -0.53 10.51
CA ILE A 64 -9.01 0.52 11.27
C ILE A 64 -7.69 0.78 10.60
N LEU A 65 -7.43 2.05 10.26
CA LEU A 65 -6.14 2.52 9.77
C LEU A 65 -5.44 3.29 10.88
N TYR A 66 -4.31 2.78 11.33
CA TYR A 66 -3.42 3.44 12.28
C TYR A 66 -2.45 4.35 11.55
N ILE A 67 -2.33 5.58 12.01
CA ILE A 67 -1.34 6.54 11.53
C ILE A 67 -0.47 6.95 12.73
N HIS A 68 0.85 6.82 12.56
CA HIS A 68 1.82 7.12 13.60
C HIS A 68 1.99 8.62 13.85
N GLY A 69 2.68 8.97 14.94
CA GLY A 69 3.06 10.34 15.29
C GLY A 69 4.41 10.75 14.69
N TYR A 70 4.89 11.94 15.13
CA TYR A 70 6.21 12.44 14.77
C TYR A 70 7.31 11.54 15.33
N ASN A 71 8.36 11.30 14.57
CA ASN A 71 9.50 10.44 14.92
C ASN A 71 9.07 9.02 15.35
N ASP A 72 8.07 8.47 14.67
CA ASP A 72 7.49 7.17 14.94
C ASP A 72 7.23 6.42 13.62
N TYR A 73 6.83 5.17 13.70
CA TYR A 73 6.33 4.33 12.61
C TYR A 73 5.57 3.15 13.21
N PHE A 74 4.89 2.34 12.40
CA PHE A 74 4.16 1.21 12.97
C PHE A 74 5.09 0.04 13.32
N PHE A 75 5.17 -0.30 14.60
CA PHE A 75 5.87 -1.48 15.11
C PHE A 75 5.11 -2.20 16.26
N GLN A 76 3.96 -1.69 16.66
CA GLN A 76 3.17 -2.19 17.79
C GLN A 76 2.29 -3.37 17.36
N ALA A 77 2.88 -4.54 17.07
CA ALA A 77 2.15 -5.72 16.61
C ALA A 77 0.95 -6.08 17.50
N GLN A 78 1.09 -5.93 18.83
CA GLN A 78 0.01 -6.23 19.79
C GLN A 78 -1.23 -5.34 19.57
N LEU A 79 -1.07 -4.11 19.07
CA LEU A 79 -2.20 -3.25 18.73
C LEU A 79 -3.01 -3.86 17.60
N GLY A 80 -2.35 -4.24 16.51
CA GLY A 80 -3.02 -4.88 15.38
C GLY A 80 -3.69 -6.20 15.75
N ASP A 81 -3.03 -7.02 16.57
CA ASP A 81 -3.57 -8.29 17.05
C ASP A 81 -4.85 -8.06 17.87
N ARG A 82 -4.89 -7.05 18.73
CA ARG A 82 -6.07 -6.69 19.51
C ARG A 82 -7.20 -6.18 18.63
N VAL A 83 -6.92 -5.34 17.66
CA VAL A 83 -7.91 -4.81 16.72
C VAL A 83 -8.59 -5.96 15.96
N VAL A 84 -7.81 -6.92 15.46
CA VAL A 84 -8.35 -8.08 14.75
C VAL A 84 -9.15 -8.98 15.68
N ALA A 85 -8.70 -9.19 16.92
CA ALA A 85 -9.45 -9.96 17.92
C ALA A 85 -10.82 -9.33 18.26
N HIS A 86 -10.98 -8.02 18.07
CA HIS A 86 -12.26 -7.32 18.22
C HIS A 86 -13.10 -7.26 16.92
N GLY A 87 -12.72 -8.01 15.90
CA GLY A 87 -13.52 -8.19 14.68
C GLY A 87 -13.33 -7.10 13.61
N TYR A 88 -12.24 -6.36 13.65
CA TYR A 88 -11.88 -5.37 12.62
C TYR A 88 -10.73 -5.88 11.75
N ASN A 89 -10.65 -5.41 10.52
CA ASN A 89 -9.41 -5.49 9.74
C ASN A 89 -8.46 -4.40 10.24
N PHE A 90 -7.17 -4.73 10.30
CA PHE A 90 -6.16 -3.79 10.78
C PHE A 90 -5.18 -3.41 9.67
N TYR A 91 -4.98 -2.11 9.55
CA TYR A 91 -4.00 -1.49 8.67
C TYR A 91 -3.21 -0.42 9.42
N ALA A 92 -1.97 -0.20 9.01
CA ALA A 92 -1.14 0.90 9.49
C ALA A 92 -0.41 1.53 8.30
N LEU A 93 -0.18 2.83 8.34
CA LEU A 93 0.52 3.56 7.29
C LEU A 93 1.78 4.18 7.85
N ASP A 94 2.95 3.77 7.32
CA ASP A 94 4.16 4.54 7.46
C ASP A 94 4.12 5.66 6.40
N LEU A 95 3.96 6.90 6.85
CA LEU A 95 3.95 8.08 5.98
C LEU A 95 5.29 8.25 5.26
N ARG A 96 5.32 9.04 4.18
CA ARG A 96 6.57 9.38 3.50
C ARG A 96 7.65 9.83 4.47
N LYS A 97 8.89 9.38 4.27
CA LYS A 97 10.07 9.72 5.08
C LYS A 97 10.04 9.20 6.53
N TYR A 98 9.15 8.23 6.81
CA TYR A 98 9.08 7.56 8.11
C TYR A 98 9.26 6.05 7.96
N GLY A 99 9.87 5.41 8.94
CA GLY A 99 9.98 3.96 9.05
C GLY A 99 10.35 3.27 7.74
N ARG A 100 9.47 2.40 7.23
CA ARG A 100 9.65 1.65 5.97
C ARG A 100 9.65 2.54 4.73
N SER A 101 9.15 3.77 4.86
CA SER A 101 9.00 4.72 3.76
C SER A 101 10.14 5.71 3.63
N LEU A 102 11.13 5.65 4.54
CA LEU A 102 12.32 6.50 4.46
C LEU A 102 13.28 5.95 3.41
N LEU A 103 13.54 6.73 2.37
CA LEU A 103 14.47 6.40 1.31
C LEU A 103 15.87 6.97 1.61
N PRO A 104 16.95 6.39 1.04
CA PRO A 104 18.28 6.96 1.13
C PRO A 104 18.32 8.41 0.64
N ASN A 105 19.11 9.25 1.30
CA ASN A 105 19.32 10.68 0.99
C ASN A 105 18.09 11.58 1.25
N GLN A 106 17.11 11.13 2.00
CA GLN A 106 16.01 11.97 2.48
C GLN A 106 16.28 12.44 3.91
N ASP A 107 15.81 13.64 4.23
CA ASP A 107 15.74 14.12 5.61
C ASP A 107 14.57 13.43 6.31
N ALA A 108 14.89 12.58 7.29
CA ALA A 108 13.87 11.84 8.05
C ALA A 108 12.87 12.80 8.71
N PHE A 109 11.58 12.43 8.63
CA PHE A 109 10.46 13.14 9.28
C PHE A 109 10.19 14.56 8.74
N TYR A 110 10.96 15.02 7.74
CA TYR A 110 10.82 16.37 7.22
C TYR A 110 9.65 16.48 6.24
N CYS A 111 8.81 17.49 6.44
CA CYS A 111 7.81 17.96 5.48
C CYS A 111 7.73 19.49 5.54
N ARG A 112 7.32 20.10 4.44
CA ARG A 112 7.06 21.55 4.36
C ARG A 112 5.67 21.91 4.86
N SER A 113 4.73 20.97 4.73
CA SER A 113 3.36 21.08 5.21
C SER A 113 2.82 19.72 5.57
N LEU A 114 1.97 19.64 6.60
CA LEU A 114 1.23 18.42 6.94
C LEU A 114 0.28 17.98 5.83
N ASP A 115 -0.09 18.89 4.91
CA ASP A 115 -0.94 18.57 3.76
C ASP A 115 -0.30 17.54 2.83
N GLU A 116 1.04 17.43 2.84
CA GLU A 116 1.76 16.42 2.06
C GLU A 116 1.35 14.99 2.44
N TYR A 117 0.94 14.77 3.69
CA TYR A 117 0.52 13.46 4.18
C TYR A 117 -0.90 13.08 3.76
N PHE A 118 -1.73 14.05 3.36
CA PHE A 118 -3.09 13.74 2.92
C PHE A 118 -3.11 12.86 1.67
N ALA A 119 -2.17 13.07 0.74
CA ALA A 119 -2.05 12.22 -0.44
C ALA A 119 -1.69 10.76 -0.07
N ASP A 120 -0.82 10.55 0.93
CA ASP A 120 -0.45 9.23 1.42
C ASP A 120 -1.66 8.54 2.06
N ILE A 121 -2.39 9.27 2.91
CA ILE A 121 -3.57 8.77 3.63
C ILE A 121 -4.69 8.44 2.66
N ASP A 122 -5.02 9.34 1.72
CA ASP A 122 -6.08 9.13 0.73
C ASP A 122 -5.80 7.92 -0.15
N THR A 123 -4.53 7.74 -0.55
CA THR A 123 -4.11 6.59 -1.34
C THR A 123 -4.25 5.29 -0.54
N ALA A 124 -3.83 5.29 0.73
CA ALA A 124 -3.99 4.13 1.61
C ALA A 124 -5.46 3.77 1.80
N ILE A 125 -6.33 4.75 2.07
CA ILE A 125 -7.78 4.54 2.21
C ILE A 125 -8.36 3.95 0.93
N ALA A 126 -8.00 4.50 -0.24
CA ALA A 126 -8.49 4.00 -1.52
C ALA A 126 -8.05 2.55 -1.82
N LEU A 127 -6.88 2.14 -1.34
CA LEU A 127 -6.42 0.75 -1.44
C LEU A 127 -7.20 -0.17 -0.52
N ILE A 128 -7.38 0.22 0.75
CA ILE A 128 -8.12 -0.54 1.76
C ILE A 128 -9.58 -0.79 1.32
N GLN A 129 -10.20 0.22 0.69
CA GLN A 129 -11.60 0.12 0.23
C GLN A 129 -11.80 -0.87 -0.94
N LYS A 130 -10.72 -1.31 -1.58
CA LYS A 130 -10.76 -2.29 -2.69
C LYS A 130 -10.58 -3.73 -2.21
N GLU A 131 -10.25 -3.94 -0.97
CA GLU A 131 -10.05 -5.26 -0.35
C GLU A 131 -11.34 -5.75 0.34
#